data_dd26471096b90126865c6107629fb5f5
#
_entry.id   dd26471096b90126865c6107629fb5f5
#
_cell.length_a   1.000
_cell.length_b   1.000
_cell.length_c   1.000
_cell.angle_alpha   90.00
_cell.angle_beta   90.00
_cell.angle_gamma   90.00
#
_symmetry.space_group_name_H-M   'P 1'
#
loop_
_entity.id
_entity.type
_entity.pdbx_description
1 polymer ?
#
loop_
_entity_poly.entity_id
_entity_poly.type
_entity_poly.pdbx_seq_one_letter_code
_entity_poly.pdbx_strand_id
1 'polypeptide(L)'
;MALSGCENTALVTTPASSTANMTSGPAKISKLHTKPAFELITLGDTGGIKDGNLSAFLLRSVEDENFVALDAGTLVNGIDVALAADAFTGLTTTPDSNLRANGNVLHNHVKAYLISHGHLDHVGGLLVASPDDNSKPIYALNSVNNTMSDTYFNWQAWANFTDRGIDPKLNKYKVVDLTPQQQTPIQNTSLTVTAFSLSHPLESTAFVIESNNDMFVYFGDTGPDDVEKQGKLNAIWEYLVQQMKSKVLRGMVIEVSFPNKQPDNLLFGHLTPKWLMQELTRFHAMVENKAQLTNMNIVISHIKYSLKAGEDPRVTIKRELNEANRLGFTFTLAEQGQSLVF
;
A
#
# COMPACT_ATOMS: atom_id res chain seq x y z
N MET A 1 39.83 85.27 -17.75
CA MET A 1 40.30 84.83 -16.42
C MET A 1 40.08 83.33 -16.37
N ALA A 2 41.02 82.48 -16.72
CA ALA A 2 42.02 81.89 -15.87
C ALA A 2 41.33 81.07 -14.72
N LEU A 3 41.46 79.76 -14.57
CA LEU A 3 42.58 78.80 -14.53
C LEU A 3 41.92 77.38 -14.52
N SER A 4 42.37 76.39 -15.31
CA SER A 4 43.39 75.41 -14.92
C SER A 4 42.94 74.44 -13.82
N GLY A 5 42.83 73.20 -14.03
CA GLY A 5 43.67 72.20 -14.38
C GLY A 5 43.34 70.80 -13.79
N CYS A 6 44.02 69.88 -14.38
CA CYS A 6 44.38 68.55 -13.98
C CYS A 6 43.41 67.39 -14.25
N GLU A 7 43.73 66.66 -15.30
CA GLU A 7 43.46 65.30 -15.62
C GLU A 7 44.02 64.35 -14.53
N ASN A 8 43.25 63.35 -14.19
CA ASN A 8 43.79 62.14 -13.59
C ASN A 8 43.11 60.93 -14.21
N THR A 9 43.81 60.26 -15.07
CA THR A 9 43.51 58.98 -15.67
C THR A 9 43.62 57.87 -14.60
N ALA A 10 42.49 57.22 -14.29
CA ALA A 10 42.48 55.99 -13.48
C ALA A 10 42.18 54.81 -14.40
N LEU A 11 43.13 53.87 -14.42
CA LEU A 11 43.03 52.60 -15.14
C LEU A 11 41.82 51.79 -14.60
N VAL A 12 40.95 51.38 -15.49
CA VAL A 12 39.89 50.40 -15.21
C VAL A 12 40.47 49.01 -15.43
N THR A 13 40.69 48.29 -14.35
CA THR A 13 40.99 46.85 -14.39
C THR A 13 39.69 46.09 -14.32
N THR A 14 39.38 45.36 -15.39
CA THR A 14 38.28 44.38 -15.44
C THR A 14 38.61 43.17 -14.59
N PRO A 15 37.70 42.66 -13.72
CA PRO A 15 37.92 41.40 -13.05
C PRO A 15 37.54 40.24 -13.99
N ALA A 16 38.42 39.26 -14.05
CA ALA A 16 38.24 38.00 -14.76
C ALA A 16 37.04 37.21 -14.21
N SER A 17 36.13 36.82 -15.11
CA SER A 17 35.04 35.88 -14.82
C SER A 17 35.61 34.50 -14.55
N SER A 18 35.56 34.04 -13.28
CA SER A 18 35.79 32.66 -12.92
C SER A 18 34.48 31.89 -13.10
N THR A 19 34.36 31.14 -14.18
CA THR A 19 33.34 30.11 -14.36
C THR A 19 33.65 28.95 -13.37
N ALA A 20 33.02 28.96 -12.24
CA ALA A 20 32.98 27.79 -11.37
C ALA A 20 32.07 26.72 -11.97
N ASN A 21 32.68 25.69 -12.56
CA ASN A 21 31.98 24.44 -12.91
C ASN A 21 31.44 23.80 -11.63
N MET A 22 30.16 24.00 -11.36
CA MET A 22 29.45 23.19 -10.36
C MET A 22 29.10 21.84 -11.00
N THR A 23 30.00 20.87 -10.89
CA THR A 23 29.65 19.46 -11.03
C THR A 23 28.86 19.07 -9.78
N SER A 24 27.53 19.08 -9.86
CA SER A 24 26.68 18.44 -8.87
C SER A 24 26.90 16.93 -8.99
N GLY A 25 27.76 16.39 -8.15
CA GLY A 25 27.87 14.94 -7.96
C GLY A 25 26.54 14.38 -7.41
N PRO A 26 26.20 13.11 -7.71
CA PRO A 26 24.96 12.51 -7.22
C PRO A 26 24.92 12.60 -5.69
N ALA A 27 23.84 13.18 -5.16
CA ALA A 27 23.61 13.28 -3.73
C ALA A 27 23.70 11.87 -3.11
N LYS A 28 24.50 11.72 -2.08
CA LYS A 28 24.69 10.46 -1.37
C LYS A 28 23.39 10.11 -0.64
N ILE A 29 22.58 9.25 -1.23
CA ILE A 29 21.32 8.70 -0.67
C ILE A 29 21.60 7.78 0.55
N SER A 30 22.85 7.49 0.89
CA SER A 30 23.25 6.50 1.89
C SER A 30 22.88 6.80 3.35
N LYS A 31 22.16 7.89 3.65
CA LYS A 31 21.71 8.24 5.01
C LYS A 31 20.18 8.25 5.21
N LEU A 32 19.39 7.88 4.20
CA LEU A 32 17.93 7.99 4.26
C LEU A 32 17.20 6.83 4.96
N HIS A 33 17.86 5.73 5.29
CA HIS A 33 17.20 4.52 5.81
C HIS A 33 17.18 4.37 7.34
N THR A 34 17.53 5.39 8.10
CA THR A 34 17.71 5.25 9.55
C THR A 34 16.46 5.51 10.39
N LYS A 35 15.39 6.09 9.82
CA LYS A 35 14.16 6.41 10.54
C LYS A 35 12.97 5.77 9.84
N PRO A 36 12.11 5.04 10.57
CA PRO A 36 10.87 4.50 10.00
C PRO A 36 9.99 5.62 9.43
N ALA A 37 9.27 5.32 8.34
CA ALA A 37 8.33 6.24 7.71
C ALA A 37 6.89 5.76 7.80
N PHE A 38 6.67 4.44 7.79
CA PHE A 38 5.35 3.83 7.85
C PHE A 38 5.22 2.81 8.96
N GLU A 39 4.02 2.66 9.47
CA GLU A 39 3.59 1.54 10.30
C GLU A 39 2.44 0.81 9.62
N LEU A 40 2.57 -0.52 9.54
CA LEU A 40 1.57 -1.44 9.00
C LEU A 40 1.08 -2.37 10.10
N ILE A 41 -0.23 -2.41 10.33
CA ILE A 41 -0.86 -3.35 11.26
C ILE A 41 -1.71 -4.33 10.46
N THR A 42 -1.50 -5.63 10.67
CA THR A 42 -2.24 -6.70 10.00
C THR A 42 -3.53 -7.01 10.75
N LEU A 43 -4.67 -6.73 10.15
CA LEU A 43 -5.98 -7.09 10.68
C LEU A 43 -6.44 -8.47 10.18
N GLY A 44 -5.94 -8.90 9.03
CA GLY A 44 -6.16 -10.21 8.46
C GLY A 44 -5.17 -10.50 7.34
N ASP A 45 -4.67 -11.72 7.26
CA ASP A 45 -3.55 -12.14 6.42
C ASP A 45 -3.87 -13.25 5.43
N THR A 46 -5.07 -13.85 5.52
CA THR A 46 -5.44 -15.03 4.72
C THR A 46 -6.36 -14.67 3.56
N GLY A 47 -6.14 -15.32 2.42
CA GLY A 47 -7.08 -15.31 1.30
C GLY A 47 -8.15 -16.40 1.41
N GLY A 48 -9.36 -16.09 0.98
CA GLY A 48 -10.43 -17.07 0.77
C GLY A 48 -11.28 -17.37 2.02
N ILE A 49 -11.13 -18.56 2.61
CA ILE A 49 -12.19 -19.21 3.41
C ILE A 49 -12.05 -19.07 4.93
N LYS A 50 -11.02 -18.43 5.45
CA LYS A 50 -10.81 -18.32 6.90
C LYS A 50 -11.42 -17.05 7.44
N ASP A 51 -12.72 -17.08 7.70
CA ASP A 51 -13.47 -15.98 8.32
C ASP A 51 -12.80 -15.49 9.62
N GLY A 52 -12.85 -14.19 9.85
CA GLY A 52 -12.17 -13.55 11.00
C GLY A 52 -10.67 -13.29 10.81
N ASN A 53 -10.06 -13.71 9.65
CA ASN A 53 -8.67 -13.43 9.31
C ASN A 53 -8.47 -13.13 7.81
N LEU A 54 -9.49 -12.57 7.15
CA LEU A 54 -9.48 -12.22 5.73
C LEU A 54 -8.70 -10.93 5.48
N SER A 55 -8.16 -10.77 4.28
CA SER A 55 -7.25 -9.69 3.88
C SER A 55 -7.68 -8.30 4.34
N ALA A 56 -6.92 -7.71 5.25
CA ALA A 56 -7.11 -6.36 5.75
C ALA A 56 -5.87 -5.86 6.49
N PHE A 57 -5.48 -4.62 6.23
CA PHE A 57 -4.34 -3.98 6.90
C PHE A 57 -4.70 -2.54 7.26
N LEU A 58 -4.02 -1.99 8.25
CA LEU A 58 -4.01 -0.56 8.53
C LEU A 58 -2.62 -0.02 8.27
N LEU A 59 -2.53 1.08 7.52
CA LEU A 59 -1.26 1.76 7.23
C LEU A 59 -1.34 3.21 7.67
N ARG A 60 -0.29 3.71 8.34
CA ARG A 60 -0.11 5.15 8.62
C ARG A 60 1.32 5.60 8.37
N SER A 61 1.51 6.90 8.22
CA SER A 61 2.82 7.49 8.47
C SER A 61 3.12 7.41 9.98
N VAL A 62 4.36 7.15 10.35
CA VAL A 62 4.76 7.15 11.77
C VAL A 62 4.65 8.54 12.42
N GLU A 63 4.50 9.59 11.61
CA GLU A 63 4.31 10.99 12.05
C GLU A 63 2.82 11.35 12.23
N ASP A 64 1.90 10.42 11.93
CA ASP A 64 0.44 10.62 11.99
C ASP A 64 -0.20 9.50 12.84
N GLU A 65 -1.26 9.80 13.58
CA GLU A 65 -2.06 8.79 14.30
C GLU A 65 -3.22 8.22 13.46
N ASN A 66 -3.39 8.74 12.24
CA ASN A 66 -4.49 8.40 11.37
C ASN A 66 -4.09 7.32 10.36
N PHE A 67 -4.85 6.23 10.36
CA PHE A 67 -4.67 5.10 9.46
C PHE A 67 -5.57 5.20 8.23
N VAL A 68 -5.12 4.56 7.16
CA VAL A 68 -5.97 4.11 6.08
C VAL A 68 -6.08 2.58 6.15
N ALA A 69 -7.27 2.04 5.92
CA ALA A 69 -7.43 0.60 5.76
C ALA A 69 -7.11 0.20 4.31
N LEU A 70 -6.28 -0.80 4.15
CA LEU A 70 -5.93 -1.44 2.87
C LEU A 70 -6.70 -2.76 2.82
N ASP A 71 -7.75 -2.78 2.04
CA ASP A 71 -8.84 -3.74 2.11
C ASP A 71 -9.50 -3.82 3.52
N ALA A 72 -10.56 -4.57 3.62
CA ALA A 72 -11.34 -4.72 4.85
C ALA A 72 -12.11 -6.05 4.89
N GLY A 73 -11.45 -7.14 4.54
CA GLY A 73 -12.02 -8.49 4.65
C GLY A 73 -12.34 -8.87 6.09
N THR A 74 -11.45 -8.50 7.01
CA THR A 74 -11.65 -8.56 8.46
C THR A 74 -11.41 -7.19 9.06
N LEU A 75 -12.36 -6.65 9.84
CA LEU A 75 -12.23 -5.31 10.39
C LEU A 75 -12.30 -5.33 11.93
N VAL A 76 -13.48 -5.41 12.50
CA VAL A 76 -13.64 -5.31 13.98
C VAL A 76 -12.89 -6.43 14.71
N ASN A 77 -13.02 -7.67 14.27
CA ASN A 77 -12.28 -8.80 14.87
C ASN A 77 -10.76 -8.62 14.70
N GLY A 78 -10.31 -8.13 13.55
CA GLY A 78 -8.88 -7.86 13.31
C GLY A 78 -8.34 -6.78 14.24
N ILE A 79 -9.12 -5.72 14.50
CA ILE A 79 -8.76 -4.68 15.46
C ILE A 79 -8.70 -5.28 16.89
N ASP A 80 -9.63 -6.16 17.27
CA ASP A 80 -9.61 -6.81 18.59
C ASP A 80 -8.34 -7.67 18.76
N VAL A 81 -7.96 -8.45 17.75
CA VAL A 81 -6.73 -9.25 17.78
C VAL A 81 -5.48 -8.35 17.85
N ALA A 82 -5.47 -7.25 17.10
CA ALA A 82 -4.35 -6.30 17.10
C ALA A 82 -4.25 -5.53 18.44
N LEU A 83 -5.37 -5.19 19.07
CA LEU A 83 -5.40 -4.63 20.43
C LEU A 83 -4.84 -5.63 21.46
N ALA A 84 -5.21 -6.90 21.37
CA ALA A 84 -4.71 -7.95 22.25
C ALA A 84 -3.19 -8.21 22.06
N ALA A 85 -2.63 -7.83 20.90
CA ALA A 85 -1.22 -7.91 20.58
C ALA A 85 -0.47 -6.57 20.83
N ASP A 86 -1.08 -5.60 21.50
CA ASP A 86 -0.53 -4.27 21.80
C ASP A 86 -0.10 -3.45 20.55
N ALA A 87 -0.67 -3.77 19.37
CA ALA A 87 -0.29 -3.13 18.10
C ALA A 87 -0.67 -1.64 18.02
N PHE A 88 -1.56 -1.15 18.88
CA PHE A 88 -2.01 0.24 18.94
C PHE A 88 -1.41 1.02 20.12
N THR A 89 -0.31 0.57 20.66
CA THR A 89 0.38 1.26 21.76
C THR A 89 0.80 2.66 21.34
N GLY A 90 0.43 3.67 22.12
CA GLY A 90 0.80 5.08 21.88
C GLY A 90 -0.21 5.87 21.06
N LEU A 91 -1.32 5.27 20.61
CA LEU A 91 -2.43 6.06 20.05
C LEU A 91 -3.13 6.88 21.13
N THR A 92 -3.50 8.12 20.79
CA THR A 92 -4.27 8.96 21.68
C THR A 92 -5.68 8.42 21.87
N THR A 93 -6.07 8.14 23.10
CA THR A 93 -7.45 7.80 23.43
C THR A 93 -8.20 9.07 23.78
N THR A 94 -9.37 9.29 23.21
CA THR A 94 -10.23 10.41 23.58
C THR A 94 -10.89 10.14 24.95
N PRO A 95 -10.62 10.90 26.02
CA PRO A 95 -11.10 10.58 27.37
C PRO A 95 -12.62 10.48 27.50
N ASP A 96 -13.37 11.15 26.61
CA ASP A 96 -14.85 11.25 26.65
C ASP A 96 -15.55 10.28 25.68
N SER A 97 -14.84 9.33 25.06
CA SER A 97 -15.49 8.43 24.13
C SER A 97 -16.26 7.33 24.89
N ASN A 98 -17.57 7.25 24.64
CA ASN A 98 -18.40 6.10 25.03
C ASN A 98 -18.06 4.84 24.20
N LEU A 99 -16.98 4.87 23.43
CA LEU A 99 -16.56 3.80 22.55
C LEU A 99 -15.71 2.76 23.30
N ARG A 100 -15.87 1.51 22.95
CA ARG A 100 -14.90 0.47 23.31
C ARG A 100 -13.56 0.74 22.64
N ALA A 101 -12.49 0.06 23.06
CA ALA A 101 -11.16 0.26 22.48
C ALA A 101 -11.12 0.03 20.96
N ASN A 102 -11.78 -1.02 20.46
CA ASN A 102 -11.91 -1.29 19.02
C ASN A 102 -12.71 -0.22 18.30
N GLY A 103 -13.79 0.28 18.89
CA GLY A 103 -14.58 1.40 18.38
C GLY A 103 -13.76 2.70 18.33
N ASN A 104 -12.90 2.94 19.35
CA ASN A 104 -12.00 4.08 19.33
C ASN A 104 -11.01 4.03 18.15
N VAL A 105 -10.39 2.87 17.90
CA VAL A 105 -9.52 2.68 16.74
C VAL A 105 -10.30 2.91 15.45
N LEU A 106 -11.43 2.23 15.28
CA LEU A 106 -12.22 2.29 14.03
C LEU A 106 -12.74 3.70 13.73
N HIS A 107 -13.30 4.40 14.72
CA HIS A 107 -13.94 5.70 14.51
C HIS A 107 -12.95 6.86 14.54
N ASN A 108 -11.96 6.82 15.45
CA ASN A 108 -11.09 7.97 15.67
C ASN A 108 -9.77 7.90 14.94
N HIS A 109 -9.31 6.70 14.53
CA HIS A 109 -8.01 6.53 13.88
C HIS A 109 -8.10 6.00 12.46
N VAL A 110 -9.08 5.17 12.08
CA VAL A 110 -9.27 4.76 10.67
C VAL A 110 -10.05 5.84 9.93
N LYS A 111 -9.40 6.51 8.97
CA LYS A 111 -9.96 7.68 8.28
C LYS A 111 -10.51 7.39 6.89
N ALA A 112 -10.09 6.32 6.27
CA ALA A 112 -10.49 5.94 4.92
C ALA A 112 -10.30 4.45 4.68
N TYR A 113 -10.99 3.95 3.66
CA TYR A 113 -10.78 2.63 3.08
C TYR A 113 -10.20 2.77 1.68
N LEU A 114 -9.13 2.02 1.37
CA LEU A 114 -8.61 1.78 0.04
C LEU A 114 -8.99 0.33 -0.32
N ILE A 115 -9.96 0.14 -1.18
CA ILE A 115 -10.46 -1.18 -1.56
C ILE A 115 -9.86 -1.61 -2.89
N SER A 116 -9.09 -2.70 -2.85
CA SER A 116 -8.40 -3.22 -4.03
C SER A 116 -9.36 -3.79 -5.06
N HIS A 117 -10.31 -4.61 -4.63
CA HIS A 117 -11.36 -5.21 -5.47
C HIS A 117 -12.54 -5.72 -4.64
N GLY A 118 -13.61 -6.11 -5.33
CA GLY A 118 -14.89 -6.43 -4.70
C GLY A 118 -15.08 -7.90 -4.28
N HIS A 119 -14.05 -8.73 -4.17
CA HIS A 119 -14.22 -10.08 -3.60
C HIS A 119 -14.53 -10.00 -2.10
N LEU A 120 -15.32 -10.96 -1.62
CA LEU A 120 -15.88 -10.90 -0.27
C LEU A 120 -14.79 -10.96 0.81
N ASP A 121 -13.69 -11.65 0.56
CA ASP A 121 -12.55 -11.74 1.46
C ASP A 121 -11.69 -10.47 1.54
N HIS A 122 -12.04 -9.42 0.74
CA HIS A 122 -11.46 -8.08 0.79
C HIS A 122 -12.43 -7.01 1.32
N VAL A 123 -13.73 -7.30 1.39
CA VAL A 123 -14.75 -6.30 1.75
C VAL A 123 -15.69 -6.73 2.88
N GLY A 124 -15.69 -8.01 3.25
CA GLY A 124 -16.67 -8.58 4.19
C GLY A 124 -16.74 -7.87 5.54
N GLY A 125 -15.59 -7.50 6.10
CA GLY A 125 -15.51 -6.77 7.38
C GLY A 125 -16.09 -5.36 7.29
N LEU A 126 -15.84 -4.64 6.18
CA LEU A 126 -16.44 -3.33 5.92
C LEU A 126 -17.96 -3.43 5.85
N LEU A 127 -18.48 -4.42 5.11
CA LEU A 127 -19.92 -4.60 4.97
C LEU A 127 -20.58 -4.84 6.34
N VAL A 128 -20.05 -5.79 7.11
CA VAL A 128 -20.60 -6.15 8.42
C VAL A 128 -20.47 -5.03 9.44
N ALA A 129 -19.38 -4.26 9.42
CA ALA A 129 -19.16 -3.15 10.34
C ALA A 129 -19.95 -1.88 9.98
N SER A 130 -20.42 -1.75 8.74
CA SER A 130 -21.01 -0.51 8.20
C SER A 130 -22.19 0.06 9.01
N PRO A 131 -23.07 -0.73 9.68
CA PRO A 131 -24.13 -0.16 10.50
C PRO A 131 -23.62 0.68 11.68
N ASP A 132 -22.50 0.29 12.28
CA ASP A 132 -21.95 0.92 13.50
C ASP A 132 -20.67 1.72 13.26
N ASP A 133 -20.14 1.71 12.04
CA ASP A 133 -18.98 2.55 11.64
C ASP A 133 -19.38 4.03 11.51
N ASN A 134 -18.41 4.95 11.58
CA ASN A 134 -18.63 6.38 11.33
C ASN A 134 -18.43 6.74 9.84
N SER A 135 -18.80 7.99 9.49
CA SER A 135 -18.68 8.49 8.13
C SER A 135 -17.23 8.67 7.71
N LYS A 136 -16.84 8.08 6.57
CA LYS A 136 -15.51 8.19 5.97
C LYS A 136 -15.53 7.85 4.48
N PRO A 137 -14.50 8.25 3.71
CA PRO A 137 -14.43 7.91 2.28
C PRO A 137 -13.99 6.47 2.04
N ILE A 138 -14.50 5.90 0.94
CA ILE A 138 -14.02 4.68 0.29
C ILE A 138 -13.37 5.09 -1.04
N TYR A 139 -12.08 4.84 -1.19
CA TYR A 139 -11.32 5.08 -2.41
C TYR A 139 -11.10 3.76 -3.14
N ALA A 140 -11.45 3.69 -4.40
CA ALA A 140 -11.17 2.55 -5.27
C ALA A 140 -11.23 2.98 -6.75
N LEU A 141 -10.84 2.09 -7.66
CA LEU A 141 -11.13 2.28 -9.08
C LEU A 141 -12.65 2.28 -9.31
N ASN A 142 -13.10 2.98 -10.35
CA ASN A 142 -14.54 3.11 -10.65
C ASN A 142 -15.24 1.74 -10.81
N SER A 143 -14.60 0.76 -11.45
CA SER A 143 -15.11 -0.61 -11.57
C SER A 143 -15.35 -1.28 -10.23
N VAL A 144 -14.41 -1.12 -9.30
CA VAL A 144 -14.49 -1.67 -7.94
C VAL A 144 -15.62 -1.00 -7.16
N ASN A 145 -15.71 0.32 -7.21
CA ASN A 145 -16.77 1.07 -6.56
C ASN A 145 -18.17 0.72 -7.11
N ASN A 146 -18.28 0.46 -8.43
CA ASN A 146 -19.51 -0.02 -9.02
C ASN A 146 -19.86 -1.43 -8.52
N THR A 147 -18.88 -2.34 -8.46
CA THR A 147 -19.10 -3.68 -7.89
C THR A 147 -19.60 -3.59 -6.45
N MET A 148 -19.01 -2.72 -5.62
CA MET A 148 -19.46 -2.50 -4.23
C MET A 148 -20.92 -2.02 -4.16
N SER A 149 -21.29 -1.06 -5.02
CA SER A 149 -22.63 -0.48 -5.04
C SER A 149 -23.66 -1.44 -5.60
N ASP A 150 -23.33 -2.16 -6.70
CA ASP A 150 -24.29 -2.99 -7.43
C ASP A 150 -24.49 -4.36 -6.76
N THR A 151 -23.45 -4.88 -6.09
CA THR A 151 -23.47 -6.23 -5.52
C THR A 151 -23.81 -6.22 -4.04
N TYR A 152 -23.30 -5.27 -3.27
CA TYR A 152 -23.40 -5.30 -1.82
C TYR A 152 -24.29 -4.21 -1.25
N PHE A 153 -24.02 -2.94 -1.50
CA PHE A 153 -24.78 -1.82 -0.94
C PHE A 153 -26.05 -1.52 -1.76
N ASN A 154 -26.89 -2.52 -1.94
CA ASN A 154 -28.00 -2.50 -2.93
C ASN A 154 -29.36 -2.83 -2.32
N TRP A 155 -29.52 -2.87 -0.99
CA TRP A 155 -30.73 -3.24 -0.25
C TRP A 155 -31.18 -4.68 -0.43
N GLN A 156 -30.48 -5.48 -1.23
CA GLN A 156 -30.71 -6.92 -1.37
C GLN A 156 -29.69 -7.72 -0.57
N ALA A 157 -28.38 -7.45 -0.81
CA ALA A 157 -27.32 -8.06 -0.04
C ALA A 157 -27.10 -7.33 1.29
N TRP A 158 -27.02 -5.98 1.26
CA TRP A 158 -26.84 -5.14 2.44
C TRP A 158 -27.49 -3.77 2.26
N ALA A 159 -27.76 -3.04 3.37
CA ALA A 159 -28.27 -1.68 3.32
C ALA A 159 -27.28 -0.74 2.60
N ASN A 160 -27.76 0.23 1.83
CA ASN A 160 -26.90 1.14 1.09
C ASN A 160 -26.37 2.25 1.99
N PHE A 161 -25.22 2.00 2.64
CA PHE A 161 -24.53 2.97 3.47
C PHE A 161 -23.70 3.99 2.67
N THR A 162 -23.65 3.86 1.35
CA THR A 162 -22.88 4.77 0.47
C THR A 162 -23.71 5.94 -0.04
N ASP A 163 -23.06 6.87 -0.74
CA ASP A 163 -23.66 7.97 -1.51
C ASP A 163 -23.86 7.62 -2.99
N ARG A 164 -23.65 6.34 -3.38
CA ARG A 164 -23.76 5.82 -4.75
C ARG A 164 -24.80 4.69 -4.83
N GLY A 165 -25.26 4.37 -6.05
CA GLY A 165 -26.14 3.23 -6.30
C GLY A 165 -27.59 3.52 -5.99
N ILE A 166 -28.34 2.48 -5.57
CA ILE A 166 -29.79 2.50 -5.42
C ILE A 166 -30.24 3.27 -4.16
N ASP A 167 -31.35 4.01 -4.27
CA ASP A 167 -31.99 4.70 -3.16
C ASP A 167 -32.79 3.73 -2.24
N PRO A 168 -32.95 4.11 -0.93
CA PRO A 168 -32.39 5.27 -0.27
C PRO A 168 -30.89 5.13 0.02
N LYS A 169 -30.12 6.19 -0.18
CA LYS A 169 -28.70 6.26 0.18
C LYS A 169 -28.56 6.79 1.58
N LEU A 170 -27.89 6.03 2.47
CA LEU A 170 -27.66 6.45 3.84
C LEU A 170 -26.50 7.47 4.00
N ASN A 171 -25.69 7.65 2.94
CA ASN A 171 -24.63 8.66 2.82
C ASN A 171 -23.60 8.61 3.96
N LYS A 172 -23.38 7.45 4.58
CA LYS A 172 -22.36 7.27 5.58
C LYS A 172 -20.97 7.23 4.93
N TYR A 173 -20.82 6.47 3.85
CA TYR A 173 -19.58 6.38 3.10
C TYR A 173 -19.63 7.24 1.85
N LYS A 174 -18.61 8.09 1.69
CA LYS A 174 -18.40 8.84 0.46
C LYS A 174 -17.56 8.01 -0.51
N VAL A 175 -18.13 7.63 -1.63
CA VAL A 175 -17.42 6.87 -2.67
C VAL A 175 -16.58 7.80 -3.53
N VAL A 176 -15.28 7.53 -3.61
CA VAL A 176 -14.30 8.33 -4.37
C VAL A 176 -13.65 7.46 -5.43
N ASP A 177 -13.88 7.80 -6.69
CA ASP A 177 -13.24 7.10 -7.82
C ASP A 177 -11.80 7.58 -7.98
N LEU A 178 -10.85 6.66 -7.90
CA LEU A 178 -9.47 6.91 -8.24
C LEU A 178 -9.27 6.84 -9.75
N THR A 179 -8.59 7.83 -10.29
CA THR A 179 -8.11 7.78 -11.68
C THR A 179 -6.77 7.02 -11.70
N PRO A 180 -6.63 5.96 -12.51
CA PRO A 180 -5.37 5.23 -12.60
C PRO A 180 -4.17 6.15 -12.86
N GLN A 181 -3.08 5.90 -12.15
CA GLN A 181 -1.81 6.63 -12.26
C GLN A 181 -1.88 8.13 -11.88
N GLN A 182 -3.00 8.57 -11.31
CA GLN A 182 -3.14 9.93 -10.79
C GLN A 182 -3.01 9.92 -9.26
N GLN A 183 -2.11 10.74 -8.72
CA GLN A 183 -1.95 10.90 -7.29
C GLN A 183 -3.15 11.64 -6.70
N THR A 184 -3.72 11.09 -5.61
CA THR A 184 -4.90 11.61 -4.92
C THR A 184 -4.61 11.71 -3.42
N PRO A 185 -4.87 12.87 -2.76
CA PRO A 185 -4.77 12.98 -1.31
C PRO A 185 -5.83 12.14 -0.60
N ILE A 186 -5.46 11.48 0.51
CA ILE A 186 -6.40 10.76 1.35
C ILE A 186 -6.85 11.66 2.49
N GLN A 187 -8.14 11.91 2.56
CA GLN A 187 -8.72 12.86 3.52
C GLN A 187 -8.39 12.49 4.97
N ASN A 188 -8.10 13.51 5.78
CA ASN A 188 -7.77 13.39 7.20
C ASN A 188 -6.55 12.53 7.52
N THR A 189 -5.61 12.40 6.59
CA THR A 189 -4.31 11.78 6.76
C THR A 189 -3.22 12.61 6.12
N SER A 190 -1.96 12.31 6.42
CA SER A 190 -0.79 12.88 5.73
C SER A 190 -0.42 12.11 4.46
N LEU A 191 -1.26 11.18 4.00
CA LEU A 191 -0.97 10.26 2.91
C LEU A 191 -1.59 10.69 1.59
N THR A 192 -0.92 10.32 0.50
CA THR A 192 -1.48 10.34 -0.86
C THR A 192 -1.44 8.94 -1.46
N VAL A 193 -2.30 8.67 -2.43
CA VAL A 193 -2.37 7.37 -3.11
C VAL A 193 -2.37 7.53 -4.63
N THR A 194 -1.65 6.63 -5.31
CA THR A 194 -1.73 6.43 -6.77
C THR A 194 -2.16 4.99 -7.02
N ALA A 195 -3.26 4.80 -7.76
CA ALA A 195 -3.85 3.48 -8.04
C ALA A 195 -3.39 2.93 -9.39
N PHE A 196 -3.18 1.61 -9.44
CA PHE A 196 -2.85 0.86 -10.66
C PHE A 196 -3.75 -0.37 -10.76
N SER A 197 -4.29 -0.63 -11.95
CA SER A 197 -5.04 -1.85 -12.22
C SER A 197 -4.14 -3.08 -12.21
N LEU A 198 -4.61 -4.17 -11.63
CA LEU A 198 -3.96 -5.48 -11.57
C LEU A 198 -4.71 -6.54 -12.37
N SER A 199 -4.01 -7.64 -12.69
CA SER A 199 -4.56 -8.77 -13.44
C SER A 199 -5.17 -9.79 -12.48
N HIS A 200 -6.49 -9.78 -12.40
CA HIS A 200 -7.27 -10.72 -11.60
C HIS A 200 -8.63 -10.92 -12.29
N PRO A 201 -9.39 -12.03 -12.07
CA PRO A 201 -10.69 -12.25 -12.72
C PRO A 201 -11.69 -11.11 -12.54
N LEU A 202 -11.74 -10.50 -11.34
CA LEU A 202 -12.36 -9.20 -11.09
C LEU A 202 -11.25 -8.15 -10.99
N GLU A 203 -11.36 -7.03 -11.70
CA GLU A 203 -10.33 -5.99 -11.69
C GLU A 203 -9.90 -5.65 -10.26
N SER A 204 -8.62 -5.83 -9.99
CA SER A 204 -7.98 -5.54 -8.71
C SER A 204 -7.05 -4.34 -8.84
N THR A 205 -6.57 -3.82 -7.71
CA THR A 205 -5.82 -2.56 -7.64
C THR A 205 -4.57 -2.71 -6.79
N ALA A 206 -3.44 -2.19 -7.29
CA ALA A 206 -2.31 -1.86 -6.44
C ALA A 206 -2.36 -0.38 -6.06
N PHE A 207 -1.99 -0.08 -4.82
CA PHE A 207 -1.91 1.27 -4.28
C PHE A 207 -0.45 1.61 -3.94
N VAL A 208 0.09 2.65 -4.59
CA VAL A 208 1.34 3.29 -4.17
C VAL A 208 0.96 4.41 -3.23
N ILE A 209 1.31 4.25 -1.95
CA ILE A 209 0.97 5.18 -0.87
C ILE A 209 2.23 5.97 -0.51
N GLU A 210 2.10 7.28 -0.42
CA GLU A 210 3.23 8.17 -0.21
C GLU A 210 3.01 9.06 1.01
N SER A 211 4.10 9.28 1.76
CA SER A 211 4.22 10.29 2.79
C SER A 211 5.58 10.99 2.65
N ASN A 212 5.60 12.30 2.44
CA ASN A 212 6.82 13.05 2.18
C ASN A 212 7.62 12.46 0.99
N ASN A 213 8.84 11.99 1.25
CA ASN A 213 9.71 11.37 0.24
C ASN A 213 9.72 9.84 0.33
N ASP A 214 8.80 9.25 1.05
CA ASP A 214 8.73 7.81 1.29
C ASP A 214 7.52 7.21 0.59
N MET A 215 7.67 5.98 0.09
CA MET A 215 6.64 5.22 -0.59
C MET A 215 6.48 3.85 0.07
N PHE A 216 5.25 3.39 0.13
CA PHE A 216 4.86 2.03 0.48
C PHE A 216 3.89 1.49 -0.57
N VAL A 217 3.96 0.20 -0.92
CA VAL A 217 3.06 -0.36 -1.94
C VAL A 217 2.21 -1.47 -1.33
N TYR A 218 0.91 -1.40 -1.57
CA TYR A 218 -0.02 -2.49 -1.29
C TYR A 218 -0.54 -3.04 -2.61
N PHE A 219 -0.41 -4.35 -2.80
CA PHE A 219 -1.00 -5.06 -3.92
C PHE A 219 -2.24 -5.80 -3.44
N GLY A 220 -3.37 -5.55 -4.09
CA GLY A 220 -4.49 -6.48 -4.07
C GLY A 220 -4.14 -7.77 -4.80
N ASP A 221 -5.12 -8.63 -5.01
CA ASP A 221 -4.92 -9.91 -5.70
C ASP A 221 -4.44 -9.71 -7.13
N THR A 222 -3.43 -10.49 -7.55
CA THR A 222 -2.86 -10.38 -8.89
C THR A 222 -2.22 -11.68 -9.37
N GLY A 223 -2.44 -12.01 -10.63
CA GLY A 223 -1.65 -13.01 -11.34
C GLY A 223 -0.34 -12.43 -11.91
N PRO A 224 0.62 -13.31 -12.26
CA PRO A 224 1.89 -12.91 -12.84
C PRO A 224 1.73 -12.50 -14.31
N ASP A 225 2.48 -11.48 -14.75
CA ASP A 225 2.37 -10.97 -16.12
C ASP A 225 2.63 -12.05 -17.21
N ASP A 226 3.46 -13.05 -16.92
CA ASP A 226 3.73 -14.13 -17.88
C ASP A 226 2.56 -15.10 -18.06
N VAL A 227 1.66 -15.20 -17.11
CA VAL A 227 0.44 -16.02 -17.21
C VAL A 227 -0.72 -15.16 -17.76
N GLU A 228 -0.92 -14.00 -17.16
CA GLU A 228 -2.06 -13.12 -17.47
C GLU A 228 -1.90 -12.35 -18.80
N LYS A 229 -0.65 -12.18 -19.28
CA LYS A 229 -0.30 -11.50 -20.55
C LYS A 229 -0.78 -10.04 -20.65
N GLN A 230 -0.95 -9.35 -19.52
CA GLN A 230 -1.46 -7.98 -19.49
C GLN A 230 -0.40 -6.91 -19.19
N GLY A 231 0.77 -7.30 -18.69
CA GLY A 231 1.89 -6.38 -18.41
C GLY A 231 1.62 -5.38 -17.29
N LYS A 232 0.66 -5.66 -16.41
CA LYS A 232 0.21 -4.71 -15.39
C LYS A 232 1.21 -4.58 -14.24
N LEU A 233 1.83 -5.69 -13.82
CA LEU A 233 2.90 -5.64 -12.83
C LEU A 233 4.12 -4.90 -13.39
N ASN A 234 4.49 -5.14 -14.65
CA ASN A 234 5.60 -4.44 -15.30
C ASN A 234 5.40 -2.92 -15.30
N ALA A 235 4.19 -2.45 -15.58
CA ALA A 235 3.88 -1.00 -15.56
C ALA A 235 4.05 -0.39 -14.16
N ILE A 236 3.74 -1.15 -13.09
CA ILE A 236 3.97 -0.72 -11.71
C ILE A 236 5.47 -0.69 -11.41
N TRP A 237 6.24 -1.70 -11.84
CA TRP A 237 7.68 -1.72 -11.65
C TRP A 237 8.36 -0.54 -12.33
N GLU A 238 7.99 -0.21 -13.58
CA GLU A 238 8.49 0.97 -14.30
C GLU A 238 8.17 2.27 -13.55
N TYR A 239 6.94 2.42 -13.05
CA TYR A 239 6.55 3.57 -12.25
C TYR A 239 7.39 3.70 -10.97
N LEU A 240 7.53 2.61 -10.20
CA LEU A 240 8.32 2.61 -8.97
C LEU A 240 9.77 2.97 -9.23
N VAL A 241 10.39 2.38 -10.25
CA VAL A 241 11.79 2.71 -10.65
C VAL A 241 11.95 4.20 -10.95
N GLN A 242 10.97 4.79 -11.64
CA GLN A 242 11.01 6.24 -11.94
C GLN A 242 10.88 7.07 -10.64
N GLN A 243 9.97 6.69 -9.72
CA GLN A 243 9.81 7.39 -8.45
C GLN A 243 11.03 7.23 -7.53
N MET A 244 11.68 6.07 -7.53
CA MET A 244 12.86 5.78 -6.73
C MET A 244 14.08 6.64 -7.08
N LYS A 245 14.05 7.41 -8.14
CA LYS A 245 15.08 8.43 -8.44
C LYS A 245 15.10 9.58 -7.44
N SER A 246 13.96 9.86 -6.78
CA SER A 246 13.79 10.96 -5.82
C SER A 246 13.15 10.55 -4.51
N LYS A 247 12.54 9.37 -4.44
CA LYS A 247 11.83 8.85 -3.26
C LYS A 247 12.41 7.52 -2.81
N VAL A 248 12.10 7.14 -1.58
CA VAL A 248 12.53 5.87 -0.97
C VAL A 248 11.36 4.91 -0.94
N LEU A 249 11.50 3.74 -1.56
CA LEU A 249 10.57 2.63 -1.40
C LEU A 249 10.90 1.90 -0.09
N ARG A 250 9.99 1.97 0.88
CA ARG A 250 10.20 1.45 2.24
C ARG A 250 9.87 -0.03 2.35
N GLY A 251 8.86 -0.48 1.63
CA GLY A 251 8.41 -1.86 1.64
C GLY A 251 7.17 -2.05 0.79
N MET A 252 6.67 -3.27 0.75
CA MET A 252 5.42 -3.60 0.08
C MET A 252 4.72 -4.77 0.73
N VAL A 253 3.39 -4.83 0.57
CA VAL A 253 2.56 -6.02 0.80
C VAL A 253 2.19 -6.59 -0.56
N ILE A 254 2.42 -7.87 -0.76
CA ILE A 254 2.03 -8.59 -1.98
C ILE A 254 1.57 -10.00 -1.65
N GLU A 255 0.58 -10.47 -2.40
CA GLU A 255 0.03 -11.79 -2.22
C GLU A 255 1.00 -12.90 -2.67
N VAL A 256 0.92 -14.06 -2.03
CA VAL A 256 1.35 -15.36 -2.54
C VAL A 256 0.32 -16.39 -2.12
N SER A 257 -0.68 -16.61 -2.95
CA SER A 257 -1.84 -17.43 -2.58
C SER A 257 -1.55 -18.92 -2.52
N PHE A 258 -0.64 -19.43 -3.35
CA PHE A 258 -0.41 -20.86 -3.51
C PHE A 258 1.07 -21.24 -3.49
N PRO A 259 1.42 -22.46 -2.97
CA PRO A 259 2.74 -23.04 -3.18
C PRO A 259 3.04 -23.31 -4.68
N ASN A 260 4.32 -23.46 -5.03
CA ASN A 260 4.79 -23.68 -6.42
C ASN A 260 4.20 -24.90 -7.12
N LYS A 261 3.68 -25.87 -6.37
CA LYS A 261 2.99 -27.04 -6.91
C LYS A 261 1.66 -26.73 -7.59
N GLN A 262 1.10 -25.54 -7.41
CA GLN A 262 -0.14 -25.11 -8.06
C GLN A 262 0.11 -24.95 -9.57
N PRO A 263 -0.68 -25.62 -10.44
CA PRO A 263 -0.55 -25.47 -11.88
C PRO A 263 -0.87 -24.06 -12.35
N ASP A 264 -0.14 -23.54 -13.34
CA ASP A 264 -0.30 -22.18 -13.83
C ASP A 264 -1.72 -21.87 -14.35
N ASN A 265 -2.41 -22.87 -14.96
CA ASN A 265 -3.80 -22.74 -15.42
C ASN A 265 -4.86 -22.80 -14.28
N LEU A 266 -4.43 -22.98 -13.03
CA LEU A 266 -5.28 -23.01 -11.83
C LEU A 266 -4.85 -21.95 -10.80
N LEU A 267 -4.17 -20.90 -11.24
CA LEU A 267 -3.78 -19.80 -10.38
C LEU A 267 -4.94 -18.83 -10.11
N PHE A 268 -5.90 -18.74 -11.03
CA PHE A 268 -7.07 -17.87 -10.89
C PHE A 268 -6.71 -16.39 -10.62
N GLY A 269 -5.65 -15.90 -11.26
CA GLY A 269 -5.17 -14.53 -11.08
C GLY A 269 -4.43 -14.33 -9.74
N HIS A 270 -3.65 -15.33 -9.30
CA HIS A 270 -2.84 -15.26 -8.08
C HIS A 270 -1.38 -15.69 -8.33
N LEU A 271 -0.52 -15.42 -7.33
CA LEU A 271 0.90 -15.71 -7.36
C LEU A 271 1.27 -17.00 -6.61
N THR A 272 2.40 -17.58 -7.02
CA THR A 272 3.19 -18.54 -6.27
C THR A 272 4.58 -17.95 -5.97
N PRO A 273 5.38 -18.55 -5.06
CA PRO A 273 6.76 -18.12 -4.83
C PRO A 273 7.60 -18.00 -6.10
N LYS A 274 7.50 -18.95 -7.01
CA LYS A 274 8.18 -18.93 -8.33
C LYS A 274 7.82 -17.68 -9.12
N TRP A 275 6.53 -17.38 -9.22
CA TRP A 275 6.05 -16.26 -10.01
C TRP A 275 6.35 -14.91 -9.35
N LEU A 276 6.20 -14.80 -8.03
CA LEU A 276 6.63 -13.60 -7.31
C LEU A 276 8.13 -13.33 -7.52
N MET A 277 8.98 -14.36 -7.38
CA MET A 277 10.43 -14.19 -7.58
C MET A 277 10.79 -13.78 -8.99
N GLN A 278 10.03 -14.22 -10.00
CA GLN A 278 10.22 -13.80 -11.38
C GLN A 278 9.86 -12.32 -11.57
N GLU A 279 8.74 -11.86 -11.03
CA GLU A 279 8.35 -10.44 -11.07
C GLU A 279 9.35 -9.56 -10.31
N LEU A 280 9.79 -9.97 -9.12
CA LEU A 280 10.81 -9.24 -8.36
C LEU A 280 12.17 -9.23 -9.08
N THR A 281 12.49 -10.25 -9.86
CA THR A 281 13.71 -10.27 -10.68
C THR A 281 13.63 -9.23 -11.79
N ARG A 282 12.48 -9.06 -12.44
CA ARG A 282 12.24 -7.98 -13.40
C ARG A 282 12.37 -6.62 -12.76
N PHE A 283 11.68 -6.40 -11.65
CA PHE A 283 11.78 -5.15 -10.90
C PHE A 283 13.23 -4.84 -10.50
N HIS A 284 13.91 -5.82 -9.89
CA HIS A 284 15.30 -5.67 -9.49
C HIS A 284 16.21 -5.34 -10.68
N ALA A 285 15.99 -5.94 -11.86
CA ALA A 285 16.79 -5.66 -13.05
C ALA A 285 16.68 -4.19 -13.51
N MET A 286 15.50 -3.58 -13.37
CA MET A 286 15.21 -2.20 -13.78
C MET A 286 15.82 -1.15 -12.85
N VAL A 287 15.98 -1.44 -11.55
CA VAL A 287 16.52 -0.47 -10.57
C VAL A 287 18.01 -0.27 -10.80
N GLU A 288 18.46 0.98 -10.99
CA GLU A 288 19.89 1.30 -11.21
C GLU A 288 20.70 1.07 -9.93
N ASN A 289 20.28 1.65 -8.82
CA ASN A 289 20.94 1.50 -7.52
C ASN A 289 20.36 0.34 -6.70
N LYS A 290 20.92 -0.86 -6.88
CA LYS A 290 20.49 -2.09 -6.20
C LYS A 290 20.54 -2.00 -4.67
N ALA A 291 21.39 -1.14 -4.12
CA ALA A 291 21.47 -0.96 -2.66
C ALA A 291 20.16 -0.44 -2.04
N GLN A 292 19.30 0.20 -2.80
CA GLN A 292 17.97 0.62 -2.35
C GLN A 292 17.03 -0.56 -2.08
N LEU A 293 17.27 -1.71 -2.71
CA LEU A 293 16.47 -2.92 -2.56
C LEU A 293 17.06 -3.92 -1.56
N THR A 294 18.31 -3.70 -1.11
CA THR A 294 18.97 -4.62 -0.18
C THR A 294 18.26 -4.60 1.18
N ASN A 295 17.84 -5.76 1.64
CA ASN A 295 17.05 -5.98 2.85
C ASN A 295 15.69 -5.27 2.86
N MET A 296 15.19 -4.79 1.70
CA MET A 296 13.84 -4.26 1.62
C MET A 296 12.86 -5.35 2.08
N ASN A 297 11.98 -5.01 3.02
CA ASN A 297 11.00 -5.95 3.55
C ASN A 297 9.78 -6.02 2.63
N ILE A 298 9.46 -7.25 2.21
CA ILE A 298 8.27 -7.60 1.42
C ILE A 298 7.39 -8.45 2.31
N VAL A 299 6.22 -7.92 2.66
CA VAL A 299 5.22 -8.64 3.45
C VAL A 299 4.41 -9.52 2.52
N ILE A 300 4.44 -10.81 2.78
CA ILE A 300 3.68 -11.82 2.04
C ILE A 300 2.34 -12.03 2.71
N SER A 301 1.28 -11.85 1.95
CA SER A 301 -0.11 -11.91 2.45
C SER A 301 -0.97 -12.85 1.60
N HIS A 302 -2.25 -12.92 1.93
CA HIS A 302 -3.30 -13.61 1.16
C HIS A 302 -3.01 -15.09 0.90
N ILE A 303 -2.26 -15.76 1.78
CA ILE A 303 -1.99 -17.20 1.65
C ILE A 303 -3.31 -17.95 1.84
N LYS A 304 -3.70 -18.73 0.84
CA LYS A 304 -4.97 -19.47 0.89
C LYS A 304 -4.88 -20.64 1.87
N TYR A 305 -5.76 -20.61 2.85
CA TYR A 305 -5.94 -21.70 3.81
C TYR A 305 -6.53 -22.94 3.12
N SER A 306 -6.16 -24.13 3.56
CA SER A 306 -6.68 -25.38 3.03
C SER A 306 -7.35 -26.20 4.14
N LEU A 307 -8.55 -26.70 3.88
CA LEU A 307 -9.23 -27.69 4.75
C LEU A 307 -8.72 -29.12 4.53
N LYS A 308 -7.87 -29.33 3.52
CA LYS A 308 -7.26 -30.65 3.29
C LYS A 308 -6.13 -30.88 4.29
N ALA A 309 -6.04 -32.11 4.80
CA ALA A 309 -4.91 -32.53 5.61
C ALA A 309 -3.59 -32.41 4.78
N GLY A 310 -2.51 -31.97 5.41
CA GLY A 310 -1.21 -31.81 4.80
C GLY A 310 -0.37 -30.73 5.47
N GLU A 311 0.76 -30.39 4.85
CA GLU A 311 1.60 -29.29 5.31
C GLU A 311 0.85 -27.94 5.14
N ASP A 312 0.94 -27.10 6.13
CA ASP A 312 0.39 -25.73 6.08
C ASP A 312 1.02 -24.99 4.88
N PRO A 313 0.20 -24.43 3.97
CA PRO A 313 0.71 -23.66 2.83
C PRO A 313 1.69 -22.54 3.23
N ARG A 314 1.53 -21.93 4.40
CA ARG A 314 2.44 -20.89 4.91
C ARG A 314 3.87 -21.43 5.09
N VAL A 315 4.02 -22.64 5.62
CA VAL A 315 5.33 -23.28 5.82
C VAL A 315 6.00 -23.56 4.48
N THR A 316 5.23 -24.14 3.54
CA THR A 316 5.73 -24.42 2.19
C THR A 316 6.14 -23.14 1.45
N ILE A 317 5.28 -22.12 1.42
CA ILE A 317 5.54 -20.85 0.73
C ILE A 317 6.77 -20.15 1.32
N LYS A 318 6.89 -20.11 2.65
CA LYS A 318 8.06 -19.51 3.32
C LYS A 318 9.36 -20.20 2.91
N ARG A 319 9.36 -21.53 2.89
CA ARG A 319 10.51 -22.33 2.45
C ARG A 319 10.87 -22.03 0.99
N GLU A 320 9.88 -22.09 0.09
CA GLU A 320 10.08 -21.88 -1.35
C GLU A 320 10.58 -20.47 -1.69
N LEU A 321 10.07 -19.43 -0.98
CA LEU A 321 10.57 -18.06 -1.11
C LEU A 321 12.03 -17.96 -0.65
N ASN A 322 12.37 -18.51 0.51
CA ASN A 322 13.74 -18.46 1.05
C ASN A 322 14.73 -19.19 0.13
N GLU A 323 14.34 -20.35 -0.40
CA GLU A 323 15.17 -21.14 -1.33
C GLU A 323 15.40 -20.42 -2.66
N ALA A 324 14.40 -19.67 -3.15
CA ALA A 324 14.48 -18.96 -4.42
C ALA A 324 15.13 -17.57 -4.31
N ASN A 325 15.19 -16.96 -3.11
CA ASN A 325 15.68 -15.60 -2.90
C ASN A 325 17.19 -15.49 -3.14
N ARG A 326 17.55 -14.88 -4.27
CA ARG A 326 18.94 -14.53 -4.65
C ARG A 326 19.14 -13.02 -4.76
N LEU A 327 18.11 -12.25 -4.45
CA LEU A 327 18.07 -10.81 -4.68
C LEU A 327 18.31 -9.99 -3.40
N GLY A 328 18.37 -10.66 -2.23
CA GLY A 328 18.62 -10.01 -0.96
C GLY A 328 17.42 -9.28 -0.35
N PHE A 329 16.20 -9.60 -0.77
CA PHE A 329 14.98 -9.13 -0.11
C PHE A 329 14.78 -9.84 1.25
N THR A 330 14.05 -9.19 2.15
CA THR A 330 13.53 -9.83 3.35
C THR A 330 12.06 -10.18 3.13
N PHE A 331 11.67 -11.45 3.32
CA PHE A 331 10.28 -11.88 3.27
C PHE A 331 9.72 -12.07 4.67
N THR A 332 8.68 -11.30 5.01
CA THR A 332 7.91 -11.44 6.24
C THR A 332 6.53 -11.97 5.88
N LEU A 333 6.12 -13.10 6.42
CA LEU A 333 4.72 -13.54 6.30
C LEU A 333 3.86 -12.69 7.24
N ALA A 334 2.81 -12.08 6.70
CA ALA A 334 1.85 -11.34 7.52
C ALA A 334 1.22 -12.26 8.57
N GLU A 335 1.04 -11.76 9.78
CA GLU A 335 0.37 -12.46 10.89
C GLU A 335 -0.66 -11.52 11.51
N GLN A 336 -1.89 -12.02 11.72
CA GLN A 336 -2.97 -11.23 12.30
C GLN A 336 -2.56 -10.65 13.66
N GLY A 337 -2.78 -9.35 13.86
CA GLY A 337 -2.37 -8.61 15.06
C GLY A 337 -0.94 -8.06 15.04
N GLN A 338 -0.13 -8.41 14.05
CA GLN A 338 1.27 -7.93 13.94
C GLN A 338 1.32 -6.47 13.53
N SER A 339 2.18 -5.67 14.21
CA SER A 339 2.62 -4.35 13.77
C SER A 339 4.03 -4.44 13.21
N LEU A 340 4.28 -3.82 12.05
CA LEU A 340 5.57 -3.72 11.37
C LEU A 340 5.85 -2.25 11.04
N VAL A 341 7.12 -1.85 11.18
CA VAL A 341 7.59 -0.50 10.81
C VAL A 341 8.57 -0.57 9.64
N PHE A 342 8.52 0.44 8.76
CA PHE A 342 9.27 0.51 7.50
C PHE A 342 9.99 1.83 7.33
#